data_7cc4d052ceb1d1b380cc2e36ff24194e
#
_entry.id   7cc4d052ceb1d1b380cc2e36ff24194e
#
_cell.length_a   1.000
_cell.length_b   1.000
_cell.length_c   1.000
_cell.angle_alpha   90.00
_cell.angle_beta   90.00
_cell.angle_gamma   90.00
#
_symmetry.space_group_name_H-M   'P 1'
#
loop_
_entity.id
_entity.type
_entity.pdbx_description
1 polymer ?
#
loop_
_entity_poly.entity_id
_entity_poly.type
_entity_poly.pdbx_seq_one_letter_code
_entity_poly.pdbx_strand_id
1 'polypeptide(L)'
;MNMVQAGYNYNGKKISVFISSDYMFFNNLDLPVTSFNPATGVTTMTYENTGKGGGVEMNFNLNYSPAKLYNLSINAYALDLFVNGTGDASADKVYTLLGNVSVSNAFRFDKGWSFSVDGSFYSKTPYSLQGVYSAFATTSLSVNKELVKNKLFLSAKVNNPFTKFQYRTIVTDGPGFMQYGDNQSYFRSVNFSITYNFGGLNSDIKKSRKGIRNDDVSSGKGGL
;
A
#
# COMPACT_ATOMS: atom_id res chain seq x y z
N MET A 1 -1.60 -9.73 18.79
CA MET A 1 -2.54 -8.74 18.24
C MET A 1 -3.87 -9.43 18.00
N ASN A 2 -4.96 -8.84 18.38
CA ASN A 2 -6.33 -9.28 18.09
C ASN A 2 -7.01 -8.20 17.27
N MET A 3 -7.92 -8.60 16.37
CA MET A 3 -8.57 -7.69 15.43
C MET A 3 -10.00 -8.14 15.16
N VAL A 4 -10.91 -7.17 15.07
CA VAL A 4 -12.30 -7.36 14.64
C VAL A 4 -12.53 -6.47 13.43
N GLN A 5 -13.00 -7.05 12.33
CA GLN A 5 -13.18 -6.37 11.06
C GLN A 5 -14.65 -6.37 10.64
N ALA A 6 -15.09 -5.25 10.08
CA ALA A 6 -16.32 -5.11 9.34
C ALA A 6 -16.05 -4.45 7.99
N GLY A 7 -16.70 -4.91 6.93
CA GLY A 7 -16.48 -4.36 5.60
C GLY A 7 -17.74 -4.41 4.73
N TYR A 8 -17.78 -3.51 3.77
CA TYR A 8 -18.81 -3.42 2.75
C TYR A 8 -18.17 -3.34 1.37
N ASN A 9 -18.69 -4.12 0.44
CA ASN A 9 -18.23 -4.13 -0.94
C ASN A 9 -19.41 -3.98 -1.89
N TYR A 10 -19.33 -2.99 -2.77
CA TYR A 10 -20.30 -2.77 -3.85
C TYR A 10 -19.58 -2.84 -5.19
N ASN A 11 -20.07 -3.69 -6.10
CA ASN A 11 -19.55 -3.86 -7.45
C ASN A 11 -20.64 -3.61 -8.48
N GLY A 12 -20.66 -2.41 -9.04
CA GLY A 12 -21.51 -2.02 -10.16
C GLY A 12 -20.76 -2.03 -11.49
N LYS A 13 -21.49 -1.81 -12.60
CA LYS A 13 -20.89 -1.82 -13.95
C LYS A 13 -19.87 -0.70 -14.19
N LYS A 14 -20.01 0.42 -13.51
CA LYS A 14 -19.18 1.62 -13.71
C LYS A 14 -18.45 2.06 -12.45
N ILE A 15 -18.84 1.55 -11.30
CA ILE A 15 -18.30 1.93 -10.00
C ILE A 15 -18.18 0.70 -9.13
N SER A 16 -17.04 0.57 -8.46
CA SER A 16 -16.88 -0.35 -7.35
C SER A 16 -16.36 0.42 -6.13
N VAL A 17 -16.91 0.10 -4.99
CA VAL A 17 -16.54 0.71 -3.71
C VAL A 17 -16.30 -0.39 -2.69
N PHE A 18 -15.18 -0.30 -2.00
CA PHE A 18 -14.88 -1.10 -0.82
C PHE A 18 -14.58 -0.19 0.36
N ILE A 19 -15.23 -0.47 1.49
CA ILE A 19 -14.99 0.21 2.75
C ILE A 19 -14.83 -0.87 3.81
N SER A 20 -13.78 -0.79 4.62
CA SER A 20 -13.65 -1.61 5.83
C SER A 20 -13.23 -0.76 7.01
N SER A 21 -13.61 -1.23 8.19
CA SER A 21 -13.14 -0.71 9.45
C SER A 21 -12.69 -1.88 10.32
N ASP A 22 -11.51 -1.74 10.90
CA ASP A 22 -10.86 -2.74 11.71
C ASP A 22 -10.56 -2.14 13.09
N TYR A 23 -11.05 -2.77 14.14
CA TYR A 23 -10.62 -2.45 15.50
C TYR A 23 -9.53 -3.43 15.91
N MET A 24 -8.35 -2.91 16.27
CA MET A 24 -7.20 -3.71 16.68
C MET A 24 -6.77 -3.37 18.11
N PHE A 25 -6.25 -4.38 18.81
CA PHE A 25 -5.62 -4.20 20.10
C PHE A 25 -4.44 -5.17 20.29
N PHE A 26 -3.44 -4.71 21.01
CA PHE A 26 -2.20 -5.44 21.27
C PHE A 26 -1.68 -5.14 22.67
N ASN A 27 -1.05 -6.13 23.29
CA ASN A 27 -0.50 -6.01 24.64
C ASN A 27 1.03 -5.96 24.66
N ASN A 28 1.65 -6.49 23.63
CA ASN A 28 3.10 -6.60 23.53
C ASN A 28 3.49 -6.12 22.13
N LEU A 29 4.07 -4.94 22.06
CA LEU A 29 4.58 -4.36 20.83
C LEU A 29 6.06 -4.02 21.04
N ASP A 30 6.91 -4.58 20.19
CA ASP A 30 8.32 -4.24 20.16
C ASP A 30 8.46 -2.88 19.47
N LEU A 31 8.94 -1.90 20.25
CA LEU A 31 9.10 -0.53 19.80
C LEU A 31 10.57 -0.09 19.95
N PRO A 32 11.06 0.73 19.00
CA PRO A 32 12.37 1.34 19.19
C PRO A 32 12.29 2.39 20.30
N VAL A 33 13.22 2.30 21.24
CA VAL A 33 13.42 3.25 22.34
C VAL A 33 14.78 3.90 22.16
N THR A 34 14.80 5.23 22.21
CA THR A 34 16.02 6.02 22.07
C THR A 34 16.41 6.61 23.42
N SER A 35 17.66 6.44 23.80
CA SER A 35 18.26 7.03 25.00
C SER A 35 19.48 7.84 24.65
N PHE A 36 19.73 8.92 25.39
CA PHE A 36 20.90 9.78 25.24
C PHE A 36 21.70 9.80 26.54
N ASN A 37 23.01 9.54 26.41
CA ASN A 37 23.94 9.65 27.53
C ASN A 37 24.67 11.01 27.45
N PRO A 38 24.35 11.99 28.31
CA PRO A 38 24.96 13.33 28.25
C PRO A 38 26.41 13.34 28.62
N ALA A 39 26.91 12.35 29.40
CA ALA A 39 28.32 12.29 29.79
C ALA A 39 29.24 11.86 28.63
N THR A 40 28.71 11.04 27.70
CA THR A 40 29.47 10.53 26.56
C THR A 40 29.06 11.14 25.23
N GLY A 41 27.91 11.84 25.18
CA GLY A 41 27.34 12.36 23.96
C GLY A 41 26.77 11.27 23.03
N VAL A 42 26.62 10.03 23.52
CA VAL A 42 26.17 8.90 22.70
C VAL A 42 24.65 8.73 22.77
N THR A 43 24.03 8.65 21.61
CA THR A 43 22.61 8.23 21.44
C THR A 43 22.58 6.75 21.13
N THR A 44 21.79 5.98 21.88
CA THR A 44 21.57 4.55 21.68
C THR A 44 20.09 4.32 21.34
N MET A 45 19.85 3.51 20.32
CA MET A 45 18.51 3.02 19.96
C MET A 45 18.47 1.51 20.13
N THR A 46 17.50 1.02 20.89
CA THR A 46 17.25 -0.41 21.12
C THR A 46 15.77 -0.72 20.86
N TYR A 47 15.44 -2.00 20.76
CA TYR A 47 14.05 -2.45 20.66
C TYR A 47 13.65 -3.07 22.00
N GLU A 48 12.49 -2.65 22.49
CA GLU A 48 11.94 -3.13 23.74
C GLU A 48 10.47 -3.51 23.58
N ASN A 49 10.04 -4.54 24.28
CA ASN A 49 8.63 -4.94 24.34
C ASN A 49 7.88 -4.05 25.34
N THR A 50 7.64 -2.81 24.96
CA THR A 50 7.17 -1.76 25.87
C THR A 50 5.82 -1.17 25.48
N GLY A 51 5.13 -1.73 24.46
CA GLY A 51 3.91 -1.14 23.94
C GLY A 51 2.64 -1.92 24.25
N LYS A 52 1.62 -1.20 24.75
CA LYS A 52 0.21 -1.64 24.79
C LYS A 52 -0.65 -0.62 24.08
N GLY A 53 -1.62 -1.08 23.31
CA GLY A 53 -2.48 -0.13 22.66
C GLY A 53 -3.49 -0.76 21.72
N GLY A 54 -3.99 0.07 20.84
CA GLY A 54 -4.95 -0.34 19.82
C GLY A 54 -5.27 0.82 18.89
N GLY A 55 -6.27 0.61 18.08
CA GLY A 55 -6.71 1.64 17.17
C GLY A 55 -7.87 1.21 16.29
N VAL A 56 -8.37 2.17 15.55
CA VAL A 56 -9.37 1.95 14.50
C VAL A 56 -8.72 2.24 13.17
N GLU A 57 -8.64 1.21 12.36
CA GLU A 57 -8.20 1.31 10.96
C GLU A 57 -9.41 1.47 10.04
N MET A 58 -9.29 2.32 9.04
CA MET A 58 -10.28 2.48 7.98
C MET A 58 -9.62 2.38 6.62
N ASN A 59 -10.20 1.56 5.76
CA ASN A 59 -9.80 1.42 4.37
C ASN A 59 -10.95 1.84 3.46
N PHE A 60 -10.63 2.62 2.43
CA PHE A 60 -11.54 3.04 1.39
C PHE A 60 -10.91 2.83 0.03
N ASN A 61 -11.61 2.11 -0.84
CA ASN A 61 -11.20 1.93 -2.22
C ASN A 61 -12.37 2.26 -3.14
N LEU A 62 -12.14 3.11 -4.12
CA LEU A 62 -13.08 3.48 -5.16
C LEU A 62 -12.45 3.26 -6.52
N ASN A 63 -13.14 2.55 -7.41
CA ASN A 63 -12.85 2.53 -8.83
C ASN A 63 -14.08 3.02 -9.59
N TYR A 64 -13.90 4.03 -10.42
CA TYR A 64 -14.96 4.64 -11.21
C TYR A 64 -14.57 4.71 -12.68
N SER A 65 -15.29 3.97 -13.52
CA SER A 65 -15.08 3.88 -14.96
C SER A 65 -16.37 4.21 -15.69
N PRO A 66 -16.76 5.50 -15.81
CA PRO A 66 -18.02 5.91 -16.44
C PRO A 66 -18.03 5.59 -17.93
N ALA A 67 -16.86 5.57 -18.57
CA ALA A 67 -16.66 5.27 -19.97
C ALA A 67 -15.36 4.48 -20.17
N LYS A 68 -15.21 3.83 -21.33
CA LYS A 68 -13.98 3.08 -21.68
C LYS A 68 -12.72 3.97 -21.71
N LEU A 69 -12.92 5.27 -21.91
CA LEU A 69 -11.84 6.25 -22.07
C LEU A 69 -11.27 6.75 -20.74
N TYR A 70 -11.96 6.54 -19.62
CA TYR A 70 -11.58 7.13 -18.33
C TYR A 70 -11.73 6.15 -17.18
N ASN A 71 -10.76 6.15 -16.29
CA ASN A 71 -10.81 5.45 -15.02
C ASN A 71 -10.25 6.33 -13.91
N LEU A 72 -10.99 6.47 -12.83
CA LEU A 72 -10.57 7.06 -11.58
C LEU A 72 -10.43 5.95 -10.54
N SER A 73 -9.28 5.91 -9.85
CA SER A 73 -9.08 5.06 -8.69
C SER A 73 -8.67 5.92 -7.50
N ILE A 74 -9.36 5.74 -6.38
CA ILE A 74 -9.02 6.38 -5.10
C ILE A 74 -8.82 5.27 -4.09
N ASN A 75 -7.67 5.31 -3.41
CA ASN A 75 -7.38 4.43 -2.28
C ASN A 75 -7.02 5.32 -1.09
N ALA A 76 -7.72 5.13 0.01
CA ALA A 76 -7.44 5.85 1.24
C ALA A 76 -7.36 4.86 2.41
N TYR A 77 -6.44 5.16 3.29
CA TYR A 77 -6.19 4.44 4.53
C TYR A 77 -6.08 5.46 5.65
N ALA A 78 -6.71 5.18 6.76
CA ALA A 78 -6.58 5.97 7.98
C ALA A 78 -6.50 5.02 9.19
N LEU A 79 -5.63 5.35 10.13
CA LEU A 79 -5.48 4.64 11.41
C LEU A 79 -5.46 5.66 12.54
N ASP A 80 -6.47 5.62 13.37
CA ASP A 80 -6.47 6.29 14.68
C ASP A 80 -5.81 5.33 15.67
N LEU A 81 -4.56 5.64 16.04
CA LEU A 81 -3.69 4.79 16.83
C LEU A 81 -3.44 5.38 18.20
N PHE A 82 -3.58 4.54 19.23
CA PHE A 82 -3.05 4.85 20.56
C PHE A 82 -2.08 3.77 21.02
N VAL A 83 -0.95 4.19 21.56
CA VAL A 83 0.07 3.31 22.16
C VAL A 83 0.50 3.93 23.48
N ASN A 84 0.50 3.13 24.53
CA ASN A 84 1.03 3.48 25.83
C ASN A 84 2.28 2.66 26.06
N GLY A 85 3.38 3.31 26.43
CA GLY A 85 4.60 2.65 26.86
C GLY A 85 4.40 1.86 28.14
N THR A 86 5.24 0.87 28.34
CA THR A 86 5.29 0.04 29.57
C THR A 86 6.74 -0.04 30.06
N GLY A 87 6.95 -0.45 31.32
CA GLY A 87 8.32 -0.47 31.89
C GLY A 87 8.91 0.93 32.00
N ASP A 88 10.14 1.11 31.55
CA ASP A 88 10.84 2.40 31.60
C ASP A 88 10.21 3.44 30.65
N ALA A 89 9.54 3.00 29.60
CA ALA A 89 8.77 3.85 28.67
C ALA A 89 7.32 4.11 29.14
N SER A 90 6.98 3.83 30.38
CA SER A 90 5.57 3.93 30.89
C SER A 90 4.99 5.35 30.84
N ALA A 91 5.83 6.37 30.82
CA ALA A 91 5.42 7.76 30.65
C ALA A 91 5.13 8.14 29.20
N ASP A 92 5.62 7.35 28.23
CA ASP A 92 5.50 7.65 26.82
C ASP A 92 4.13 7.20 26.29
N LYS A 93 3.48 8.09 25.56
CA LYS A 93 2.18 7.84 24.94
C LYS A 93 2.16 8.41 23.55
N VAL A 94 1.62 7.63 22.63
CA VAL A 94 1.36 8.07 21.26
C VAL A 94 -0.15 8.03 21.02
N TYR A 95 -0.70 9.18 20.63
CA TYR A 95 -2.04 9.30 20.08
C TYR A 95 -1.91 9.98 18.73
N THR A 96 -2.27 9.30 17.67
CA THR A 96 -2.07 9.86 16.34
C THR A 96 -3.08 9.31 15.35
N LEU A 97 -3.54 10.20 14.48
CA LEU A 97 -4.21 9.84 13.25
C LEU A 97 -3.18 9.83 12.12
N LEU A 98 -2.90 8.67 11.60
CA LEU A 98 -2.02 8.51 10.45
C LEU A 98 -2.79 7.92 9.27
N GLY A 99 -2.29 8.15 8.07
CA GLY A 99 -2.93 7.59 6.89
C GLY A 99 -2.30 8.06 5.59
N ASN A 100 -2.85 7.54 4.53
CA ASN A 100 -2.49 7.96 3.18
C ASN A 100 -3.73 7.99 2.28
N VAL A 101 -3.66 8.83 1.27
CA VAL A 101 -4.61 8.84 0.17
C VAL A 101 -3.86 8.84 -1.15
N SER A 102 -4.30 7.99 -2.08
CA SER A 102 -3.77 7.91 -3.43
C SER A 102 -4.90 8.07 -4.43
N VAL A 103 -4.70 8.90 -5.42
CA VAL A 103 -5.64 9.16 -6.50
C VAL A 103 -4.93 8.90 -7.82
N SER A 104 -5.53 8.07 -8.66
CA SER A 104 -5.05 7.77 -10.00
C SER A 104 -6.13 8.09 -11.02
N ASN A 105 -5.78 8.91 -12.00
CA ASN A 105 -6.63 9.22 -13.15
C ASN A 105 -5.98 8.64 -14.40
N ALA A 106 -6.66 7.71 -15.06
CA ALA A 106 -6.19 7.10 -16.28
C ALA A 106 -7.14 7.42 -17.44
N PHE A 107 -6.56 7.92 -18.52
CA PHE A 107 -7.24 8.23 -19.77
C PHE A 107 -6.76 7.29 -20.86
N ARG A 108 -7.68 6.72 -21.62
CA ARG A 108 -7.39 5.86 -22.77
C ARG A 108 -7.94 6.51 -24.02
N PHE A 109 -7.07 6.65 -25.00
CA PHE A 109 -7.41 7.26 -26.28
C PHE A 109 -7.36 6.22 -27.40
N ASP A 110 -7.94 6.59 -28.53
CA ASP A 110 -7.85 5.75 -29.72
C ASP A 110 -6.41 5.50 -30.15
N LYS A 111 -6.23 4.50 -30.99
CA LYS A 111 -4.93 4.11 -31.54
C LYS A 111 -3.88 3.71 -30.49
N GLY A 112 -4.33 3.23 -29.30
CA GLY A 112 -3.46 2.65 -28.27
C GLY A 112 -2.67 3.64 -27.45
N TRP A 113 -3.10 4.90 -27.35
CA TRP A 113 -2.54 5.86 -26.41
C TRP A 113 -3.23 5.77 -25.05
N SER A 114 -2.45 5.89 -23.99
CA SER A 114 -2.99 6.14 -22.66
C SER A 114 -2.12 7.12 -21.88
N PHE A 115 -2.76 7.85 -21.00
CA PHE A 115 -2.14 8.85 -20.14
C PHE A 115 -2.63 8.65 -18.72
N SER A 116 -1.76 8.79 -17.71
CA SER A 116 -2.19 8.83 -16.31
C SER A 116 -1.57 9.98 -15.53
N VAL A 117 -2.34 10.44 -14.55
CA VAL A 117 -1.93 11.41 -13.53
C VAL A 117 -2.22 10.79 -12.18
N ASP A 118 -1.17 10.59 -11.40
CA ASP A 118 -1.28 9.97 -10.09
C ASP A 118 -0.75 10.93 -9.02
N GLY A 119 -1.39 10.93 -7.87
CA GLY A 119 -0.97 11.66 -6.70
C GLY A 119 -1.20 10.84 -5.44
N SER A 120 -0.27 10.94 -4.49
CA SER A 120 -0.45 10.33 -3.17
C SER A 120 0.03 11.29 -2.10
N PHE A 121 -0.67 11.30 -0.98
CA PHE A 121 -0.29 12.00 0.23
C PHE A 121 -0.15 11.01 1.37
N TYR A 122 0.91 11.14 2.15
CA TYR A 122 1.21 10.35 3.34
C TYR A 122 1.29 11.30 4.53
N SER A 123 0.53 11.02 5.57
CA SER A 123 0.54 11.81 6.79
C SER A 123 1.86 11.65 7.56
N LYS A 124 2.04 12.42 8.60
CA LYS A 124 3.08 12.17 9.60
C LYS A 124 2.90 10.77 10.17
N THR A 125 4.01 10.06 10.40
CA THR A 125 3.98 8.67 10.87
C THR A 125 4.94 8.50 12.04
N PRO A 126 4.47 8.07 13.23
CA PRO A 126 5.36 7.73 14.31
C PRO A 126 6.19 6.50 13.92
N TYR A 127 7.48 6.52 14.21
CA TYR A 127 8.36 5.37 14.07
C TYR A 127 8.76 4.77 15.44
N SER A 128 8.50 5.52 16.51
CA SER A 128 8.71 5.10 17.90
C SER A 128 7.72 5.82 18.81
N LEU A 129 7.77 5.55 20.11
CA LEU A 129 7.01 6.34 21.10
C LEU A 129 7.48 7.80 21.16
N GLN A 130 8.72 8.06 20.77
CA GLN A 130 9.39 9.35 20.89
C GLN A 130 9.62 10.04 19.54
N GLY A 131 9.37 9.34 18.43
CA GLY A 131 9.81 9.81 17.12
C GLY A 131 8.75 9.82 16.04
N VAL A 132 8.78 10.86 15.20
CA VAL A 132 7.82 11.08 14.12
C VAL A 132 8.54 11.45 12.82
N TYR A 133 8.17 10.80 11.73
CA TYR A 133 8.51 11.20 10.37
C TYR A 133 7.55 12.28 9.87
N SER A 134 8.07 13.24 9.12
CA SER A 134 7.25 14.27 8.45
C SER A 134 6.35 13.68 7.37
N ALA A 135 5.22 14.34 7.13
CA ALA A 135 4.33 14.06 6.01
C ALA A 135 5.01 14.36 4.66
N PHE A 136 4.58 13.70 3.58
CA PHE A 136 5.05 13.98 2.24
C PHE A 136 3.99 13.62 1.19
N ALA A 137 4.16 14.17 -0.02
CA ALA A 137 3.32 13.85 -1.17
C ALA A 137 4.18 13.38 -2.34
N THR A 138 3.61 12.52 -3.18
CA THR A 138 4.20 12.07 -4.44
C THR A 138 3.25 12.37 -5.59
N THR A 139 3.82 12.61 -6.78
CA THR A 139 3.05 12.77 -8.00
C THR A 139 3.71 12.02 -9.14
N SER A 140 2.94 11.52 -10.09
CA SER A 140 3.51 10.97 -11.31
C SER A 140 2.63 11.27 -12.53
N LEU A 141 3.29 11.42 -13.67
CA LEU A 141 2.68 11.55 -14.97
C LEU A 141 3.21 10.43 -15.86
N SER A 142 2.34 9.72 -16.55
CA SER A 142 2.77 8.71 -17.50
C SER A 142 2.04 8.81 -18.83
N VAL A 143 2.74 8.45 -19.88
CA VAL A 143 2.19 8.24 -21.21
C VAL A 143 2.61 6.88 -21.71
N ASN A 144 1.67 6.14 -22.26
CA ASN A 144 1.93 4.82 -22.82
C ASN A 144 1.38 4.76 -24.23
N LYS A 145 2.08 4.02 -25.09
CA LYS A 145 1.70 3.77 -26.47
C LYS A 145 1.80 2.27 -26.78
N GLU A 146 0.67 1.68 -27.13
CA GLU A 146 0.65 0.38 -27.76
C GLU A 146 1.03 0.52 -29.24
N LEU A 147 2.20 0.02 -29.63
CA LEU A 147 2.67 0.06 -31.01
C LEU A 147 2.18 -1.13 -31.82
N VAL A 148 2.19 -2.30 -31.22
CA VAL A 148 1.67 -3.54 -31.78
C VAL A 148 0.68 -4.14 -30.82
N LYS A 149 -0.54 -4.37 -31.29
CA LYS A 149 -1.65 -4.83 -30.48
C LYS A 149 -1.29 -6.04 -29.62
N ASN A 150 -1.42 -5.89 -28.30
CA ASN A 150 -1.10 -6.88 -27.27
C ASN A 150 0.36 -7.37 -27.25
N LYS A 151 1.26 -6.76 -28.03
CA LYS A 151 2.64 -7.23 -28.15
C LYS A 151 3.69 -6.21 -27.78
N LEU A 152 3.64 -5.01 -28.31
CA LEU A 152 4.70 -4.03 -28.13
C LEU A 152 4.17 -2.74 -27.53
N PHE A 153 4.71 -2.37 -26.39
CA PHE A 153 4.32 -1.17 -25.63
C PHE A 153 5.55 -0.31 -25.37
N LEU A 154 5.38 1.00 -25.55
CA LEU A 154 6.32 2.00 -25.08
C LEU A 154 5.68 2.76 -23.92
N SER A 155 6.45 3.06 -22.89
CA SER A 155 6.00 3.95 -21.82
C SER A 155 7.08 4.93 -21.39
N ALA A 156 6.63 6.14 -21.05
CA ALA A 156 7.43 7.16 -20.43
C ALA A 156 6.70 7.61 -19.15
N LYS A 157 7.42 7.67 -18.04
CA LYS A 157 6.89 8.09 -16.74
C LYS A 157 7.83 9.09 -16.08
N VAL A 158 7.27 10.18 -15.60
CA VAL A 158 7.98 11.15 -14.76
C VAL A 158 7.39 11.06 -13.35
N ASN A 159 8.23 10.76 -12.38
CA ASN A 159 7.87 10.81 -10.98
C ASN A 159 8.30 12.14 -10.39
N ASN A 160 7.43 12.72 -9.58
CA ASN A 160 7.62 13.97 -8.86
C ASN A 160 8.13 15.13 -9.75
N PRO A 161 7.45 15.43 -10.88
CA PRO A 161 7.90 16.43 -11.84
C PRO A 161 8.08 17.82 -11.22
N PHE A 162 7.33 18.11 -10.17
CA PHE A 162 7.28 19.41 -9.51
C PHE A 162 8.27 19.53 -8.34
N THR A 163 8.84 18.40 -7.84
CA THR A 163 9.69 18.37 -6.65
C THR A 163 10.96 17.58 -6.93
N LYS A 164 12.12 18.26 -6.94
CA LYS A 164 13.41 17.64 -7.23
C LYS A 164 13.94 16.81 -6.08
N PHE A 165 13.79 17.32 -4.85
CA PHE A 165 14.27 16.68 -3.63
C PHE A 165 13.12 16.44 -2.67
N GLN A 166 13.13 15.32 -2.00
CA GLN A 166 12.30 15.06 -0.83
C GLN A 166 13.10 15.37 0.42
N TYR A 167 12.52 16.16 1.29
CA TYR A 167 13.04 16.42 2.62
C TYR A 167 12.18 15.64 3.62
N ARG A 168 12.81 14.79 4.39
CA ARG A 168 12.16 14.06 5.49
C ARG A 168 12.80 14.45 6.80
N THR A 169 12.07 15.20 7.58
CA THR A 169 12.47 15.54 8.95
C THR A 169 12.05 14.42 9.88
N ILE A 170 12.95 14.02 10.74
CA ILE A 170 12.76 13.10 11.84
C ILE A 170 12.92 13.91 13.11
N VAL A 171 11.91 13.91 13.96
CA VAL A 171 11.99 14.54 15.26
C VAL A 171 11.90 13.44 16.32
N THR A 172 12.89 13.33 17.19
CA THR A 172 12.86 12.45 18.35
C THR A 172 12.87 13.31 19.60
N ASP A 173 11.85 13.15 20.44
CA ASP A 173 11.70 13.85 21.70
C ASP A 173 11.71 12.82 22.84
N GLY A 174 12.80 12.78 23.59
CA GLY A 174 13.01 11.83 24.67
C GLY A 174 13.37 12.52 26.00
N PRO A 175 13.40 11.78 27.09
CA PRO A 175 13.73 12.31 28.39
C PRO A 175 15.08 13.05 28.40
N GLY A 176 15.01 14.39 28.53
CA GLY A 176 16.20 15.24 28.61
C GLY A 176 16.93 15.52 27.30
N PHE A 177 16.37 15.14 26.14
CA PHE A 177 16.95 15.47 24.85
C PHE A 177 15.89 15.64 23.77
N MET A 178 16.22 16.43 22.73
CA MET A 178 15.48 16.54 21.49
C MET A 178 16.46 16.43 20.32
N GLN A 179 16.17 15.57 19.37
CA GLN A 179 17.00 15.35 18.19
C GLN A 179 16.21 15.64 16.92
N TYR A 180 16.84 16.40 16.01
CA TYR A 180 16.35 16.65 14.68
C TYR A 180 17.26 15.98 13.66
N GLY A 181 16.70 15.22 12.76
CA GLY A 181 17.39 14.64 11.63
C GLY A 181 16.70 15.06 10.33
N ASP A 182 17.42 15.67 9.42
CA ASP A 182 16.93 15.98 8.08
C ASP A 182 17.60 15.07 7.06
N ASN A 183 16.77 14.36 6.31
CA ASN A 183 17.22 13.54 5.20
C ASN A 183 16.74 14.14 3.90
N GLN A 184 17.68 14.48 3.03
CA GLN A 184 17.41 14.94 1.67
C GLN A 184 17.73 13.83 0.68
N SER A 185 16.74 13.39 -0.09
CA SER A 185 16.92 12.40 -1.15
C SER A 185 16.46 12.93 -2.50
N TYR A 186 17.08 12.42 -3.58
CA TYR A 186 16.67 12.78 -4.93
C TYR A 186 15.31 12.13 -5.22
N PHE A 187 14.32 12.94 -5.56
CA PHE A 187 12.92 12.53 -5.62
C PHE A 187 12.33 12.47 -7.03
N ARG A 188 12.82 13.35 -7.91
CA ARG A 188 12.40 13.36 -9.32
C ARG A 188 13.11 12.26 -10.09
N SER A 189 12.36 11.52 -10.90
CA SER A 189 12.94 10.57 -11.85
C SER A 189 12.15 10.51 -13.15
N VAL A 190 12.84 10.14 -14.21
CA VAL A 190 12.24 9.88 -15.53
C VAL A 190 12.57 8.44 -15.90
N ASN A 191 11.54 7.69 -16.29
CA ASN A 191 11.66 6.29 -16.66
C ASN A 191 11.11 6.10 -18.07
N PHE A 192 11.85 5.36 -18.90
CA PHE A 192 11.39 4.89 -20.18
C PHE A 192 11.40 3.37 -20.19
N SER A 193 10.37 2.75 -20.75
CA SER A 193 10.30 1.31 -20.85
C SER A 193 9.74 0.88 -22.20
N ILE A 194 10.29 -0.24 -22.69
CA ILE A 194 9.81 -0.95 -23.86
C ILE A 194 9.46 -2.34 -23.39
N THR A 195 8.20 -2.73 -23.55
CA THR A 195 7.73 -4.06 -23.17
C THR A 195 7.30 -4.82 -24.41
N TYR A 196 7.88 -6.00 -24.61
CA TYR A 196 7.49 -6.90 -25.69
C TYR A 196 6.99 -8.23 -25.11
N ASN A 197 5.74 -8.57 -25.40
CA ASN A 197 5.11 -9.81 -24.98
C ASN A 197 5.35 -10.89 -26.03
N PHE A 198 6.12 -11.91 -25.66
CA PHE A 198 6.36 -13.10 -26.49
C PHE A 198 5.24 -14.13 -26.27
N GLY A 199 4.86 -14.79 -27.35
CA GLY A 199 3.87 -15.86 -27.30
C GLY A 199 2.42 -15.35 -27.26
N GLY A 200 1.52 -16.10 -27.87
CA GLY A 200 0.07 -16.03 -27.66
C GLY A 200 -0.33 -17.26 -26.88
N LEU A 201 -1.13 -17.14 -25.85
CA LEU A 201 -1.92 -18.27 -25.39
C LEU A 201 -2.85 -18.65 -26.54
N ASN A 202 -2.50 -19.69 -27.28
CA ASN A 202 -3.46 -20.31 -28.17
C ASN A 202 -4.60 -20.82 -27.27
N SER A 203 -5.77 -20.29 -27.45
CA SER A 203 -7.02 -20.67 -26.78
C SER A 203 -7.46 -22.11 -27.08
N ASP A 204 -6.66 -22.88 -27.75
CA ASP A 204 -6.88 -24.31 -28.03
C ASP A 204 -6.34 -25.25 -26.95
N ILE A 205 -6.46 -24.87 -25.69
CA ILE A 205 -6.52 -25.90 -24.65
C ILE A 205 -7.94 -26.51 -24.76
N LYS A 206 -8.10 -27.46 -25.70
CA LYS A 206 -9.20 -28.39 -25.67
C LYS A 206 -9.23 -28.97 -24.26
N LYS A 207 -10.26 -28.64 -23.49
CA LYS A 207 -10.55 -29.34 -22.26
C LYS A 207 -10.63 -30.81 -22.61
N SER A 208 -9.58 -31.55 -22.33
CA SER A 208 -9.61 -33.01 -22.34
C SER A 208 -10.70 -33.38 -21.33
N ARG A 209 -11.86 -33.75 -21.83
CA ARG A 209 -12.89 -34.42 -21.04
C ARG A 209 -12.30 -35.79 -20.70
N LYS A 210 -11.54 -35.87 -19.61
CA LYS A 210 -11.35 -37.13 -18.91
C LYS A 210 -12.68 -37.45 -18.23
N GLY A 211 -13.58 -38.08 -18.98
CA GLY A 211 -14.64 -38.82 -18.39
C GLY A 211 -13.98 -39.97 -17.60
N ILE A 212 -14.20 -40.05 -16.31
CA ILE A 212 -13.90 -41.22 -15.50
C ILE A 212 -14.85 -42.27 -16.02
N ARG A 213 -14.35 -43.21 -16.84
CA ARG A 213 -15.06 -44.45 -17.16
C ARG A 213 -14.78 -45.39 -15.99
N ASN A 214 -15.79 -45.67 -15.20
CA ASN A 214 -15.73 -46.73 -14.20
C ASN A 214 -15.96 -48.05 -14.93
N ASP A 215 -14.89 -48.74 -15.29
CA ASP A 215 -14.95 -50.05 -15.95
C ASP A 215 -15.15 -51.20 -14.96
N ASP A 216 -15.39 -50.92 -13.66
CA ASP A 216 -15.57 -51.92 -12.60
C ASP A 216 -17.03 -52.34 -12.35
N VAL A 217 -17.97 -51.96 -13.20
CA VAL A 217 -19.31 -52.52 -13.13
C VAL A 217 -19.37 -53.77 -13.99
N SER A 218 -18.95 -54.91 -13.40
CA SER A 218 -19.19 -56.21 -13.99
C SER A 218 -20.70 -56.44 -14.06
N SER A 219 -21.22 -56.60 -15.25
CA SER A 219 -22.57 -57.08 -15.50
C SER A 219 -22.70 -58.53 -15.03
N GLY A 220 -23.17 -58.72 -13.79
CA GLY A 220 -23.61 -60.01 -13.32
C GLY A 220 -24.84 -60.46 -14.08
N LYS A 221 -24.68 -61.32 -15.08
CA LYS A 221 -25.76 -62.17 -15.61
C LYS A 221 -26.06 -63.21 -14.53
N GLY A 222 -27.16 -63.03 -13.80
CA GLY A 222 -27.79 -64.08 -13.02
C GLY A 222 -28.82 -64.74 -13.93
N GLY A 223 -28.55 -65.99 -14.33
CA GLY A 223 -29.51 -66.82 -14.96
C GLY A 223 -30.33 -67.62 -13.91
N LEU A 224 -31.51 -68.01 -14.30
CA LEU A 224 -32.61 -68.89 -13.82
C LEU A 224 -33.71 -68.14 -13.13
#